data_766a24f2762dcbdf4f6c0cc126f76f3c
#
_entry.id   766a24f2762dcbdf4f6c0cc126f76f3c
#
_cell.length_a   1.000
_cell.length_b   1.000
_cell.length_c   1.000
_cell.angle_alpha   90.00
_cell.angle_beta   90.00
_cell.angle_gamma   90.00
#
_symmetry.space_group_name_H-M   'P 1'
#
loop_
_entity.id
_entity.type
_entity.pdbx_description
1 polymer ?
#
loop_
_entity_poly.entity_id
_entity_poly.type
_entity_poly.pdbx_seq_one_letter_code
_entity_poly.pdbx_strand_id
1 'polypeptide(L)'
;MSLVPKKVFFVKGKGFHKSKLAAFEAALRDAGIEKFNLVSVSSIFPPYCIEIDKEDGLKQFRPGQVVYTVLARAESNEFNRLISAAIGVAKPADKGQYGYLSEHHTFGVKPEKTGDIAEDLAAEMLATTLGIEFDPDANYDEKRDLFKMGGKIVETKNITESATVREENEWACAIAAAIFII
;
A
#
# COMPACT_ATOMS: atom_id res chain seq x y z
N MET A 1 -15.63 -5.85 -22.25
CA MET A 1 -15.17 -4.59 -21.64
C MET A 1 -13.98 -4.95 -20.73
N SER A 2 -12.82 -4.35 -20.93
CA SER A 2 -11.65 -4.61 -20.10
C SER A 2 -11.77 -3.82 -18.79
N LEU A 3 -11.51 -4.46 -17.64
CA LEU A 3 -11.51 -3.84 -16.31
C LEU A 3 -10.11 -3.35 -15.90
N VAL A 4 -9.27 -2.92 -16.83
CA VAL A 4 -7.96 -2.36 -16.50
C VAL A 4 -8.14 -0.99 -15.87
N PRO A 5 -7.69 -0.78 -14.63
CA PRO A 5 -7.79 0.52 -13.96
C PRO A 5 -7.03 1.61 -14.69
N LYS A 6 -7.64 2.79 -14.79
CA LYS A 6 -7.04 3.97 -15.44
C LYS A 6 -6.43 4.96 -14.47
N LYS A 7 -6.93 4.95 -13.23
CA LYS A 7 -6.41 5.82 -12.18
C LYS A 7 -6.26 5.05 -10.88
N VAL A 8 -5.38 5.52 -10.04
CA VAL A 8 -5.15 5.02 -8.69
C VAL A 8 -4.93 6.19 -7.75
N PHE A 9 -5.37 6.06 -6.51
CA PHE A 9 -4.98 6.93 -5.42
C PHE A 9 -4.67 6.10 -4.18
N PHE A 10 -3.91 6.68 -3.27
CA PHE A 10 -3.47 6.00 -2.07
C PHE A 10 -4.13 6.59 -0.84
N VAL A 11 -4.48 5.72 0.09
CA VAL A 11 -5.03 6.09 1.39
C VAL A 11 -4.35 5.30 2.49
N LYS A 12 -4.39 5.86 3.69
CA LYS A 12 -3.96 5.20 4.91
C LYS A 12 -4.86 5.62 6.07
N GLY A 13 -4.97 4.78 7.07
CA GLY A 13 -5.78 5.09 8.24
C GLY A 13 -5.52 4.13 9.38
N LYS A 14 -5.91 4.55 10.58
CA LYS A 14 -5.84 3.75 11.80
C LYS A 14 -7.11 3.87 12.61
N GLY A 15 -7.42 2.81 13.34
CA GLY A 15 -8.62 2.75 14.17
C GLY A 15 -8.38 1.96 15.45
N PHE A 16 -9.17 2.29 16.44
CA PHE A 16 -9.11 1.70 17.77
C PHE A 16 -10.50 1.38 18.26
N HIS A 17 -10.71 0.19 18.80
CA HIS A 17 -11.98 -0.21 19.37
C HIS A 17 -11.85 -1.49 20.20
N LYS A 18 -12.78 -1.75 21.11
CA LYS A 18 -12.85 -3.03 21.86
C LYS A 18 -13.17 -4.24 20.96
N SER A 19 -13.87 -4.03 19.86
CA SER A 19 -14.13 -5.05 18.84
C SER A 19 -13.11 -4.93 17.69
N LYS A 20 -12.52 -6.06 17.30
CA LYS A 20 -11.60 -6.15 16.16
C LYS A 20 -12.21 -5.59 14.88
N LEU A 21 -13.46 -5.98 14.56
CA LEU A 21 -14.15 -5.52 13.36
C LEU A 21 -14.38 -4.01 13.39
N ALA A 22 -14.77 -3.46 14.53
CA ALA A 22 -15.00 -2.03 14.65
C ALA A 22 -13.71 -1.21 14.64
N ALA A 23 -12.58 -1.75 15.10
CA ALA A 23 -11.26 -1.12 14.94
C ALA A 23 -10.86 -1.03 13.46
N PHE A 24 -11.14 -2.07 12.67
CA PHE A 24 -10.94 -2.04 11.23
C PHE A 24 -11.88 -1.03 10.54
N GLU A 25 -13.15 -1.02 10.88
CA GLU A 25 -14.11 -0.02 10.35
C GLU A 25 -13.66 1.41 10.66
N ALA A 26 -13.16 1.66 11.89
CA ALA A 26 -12.62 2.96 12.28
C ALA A 26 -11.37 3.33 11.45
N ALA A 27 -10.49 2.37 11.12
CA ALA A 27 -9.35 2.59 10.23
C ALA A 27 -9.80 2.91 8.79
N LEU A 28 -10.83 2.24 8.27
CA LEU A 28 -11.42 2.56 6.97
C LEU A 28 -12.01 3.97 6.95
N ARG A 29 -12.66 4.39 8.04
CA ARG A 29 -13.23 5.72 8.23
C ARG A 29 -12.16 6.80 8.25
N ASP A 30 -11.06 6.58 8.98
CA ASP A 30 -9.91 7.48 9.01
C ASP A 30 -9.27 7.61 7.60
N ALA A 31 -9.24 6.52 6.84
CA ALA A 31 -8.82 6.51 5.44
C ALA A 31 -9.84 7.17 4.48
N GLY A 32 -11.12 7.30 4.87
CA GLY A 32 -12.21 7.88 4.08
C GLY A 32 -12.86 6.92 3.08
N ILE A 33 -12.69 5.60 3.28
CA ILE A 33 -13.16 4.55 2.36
C ILE A 33 -14.17 3.57 3.00
N GLU A 34 -14.64 3.84 4.21
CA GLU A 34 -15.57 3.01 4.98
C GLU A 34 -16.90 2.74 4.28
N LYS A 35 -17.30 3.64 3.39
CA LYS A 35 -18.60 3.59 2.69
C LYS A 35 -18.59 2.76 1.41
N PHE A 36 -17.47 2.10 1.08
CA PHE A 36 -17.32 1.31 -0.14
C PHE A 36 -17.28 -0.20 0.16
N ASN A 37 -17.71 -1.00 -0.81
CA ASN A 37 -17.52 -2.44 -0.78
C ASN A 37 -16.15 -2.77 -1.40
N LEU A 38 -15.16 -3.04 -0.56
CA LEU A 38 -13.79 -3.26 -1.01
C LEU A 38 -13.60 -4.69 -1.50
N VAL A 39 -12.99 -4.83 -2.69
CA VAL A 39 -12.57 -6.09 -3.27
C VAL A 39 -11.05 -6.07 -3.42
N SER A 40 -10.37 -6.95 -2.70
CA SER A 40 -8.92 -7.09 -2.82
C SER A 40 -8.53 -7.69 -4.16
N VAL A 41 -7.55 -7.07 -4.80
CA VAL A 41 -6.91 -7.56 -6.01
C VAL A 41 -5.42 -7.78 -5.76
N SER A 42 -4.76 -8.51 -6.66
CA SER A 42 -3.32 -8.74 -6.55
C SER A 42 -2.48 -7.51 -6.94
N SER A 43 -1.21 -7.60 -6.74
CA SER A 43 -0.19 -6.57 -6.59
C SER A 43 0.29 -5.91 -7.90
N ILE A 44 -0.54 -5.75 -8.93
CA ILE A 44 -0.14 -5.15 -10.20
C ILE A 44 -0.50 -3.67 -10.26
N PHE A 45 0.49 -2.82 -10.53
CA PHE A 45 0.28 -1.43 -10.95
C PHE A 45 -0.04 -1.44 -12.45
N PRO A 46 -1.26 -1.03 -12.89
CA PRO A 46 -1.66 -1.21 -14.27
C PRO A 46 -0.90 -0.32 -15.25
N PRO A 47 -0.66 -0.80 -16.50
CA PRO A 47 -0.11 0.05 -17.56
C PRO A 47 -0.96 1.31 -17.78
N TYR A 48 -0.31 2.44 -18.06
CA TYR A 48 -0.94 3.75 -18.30
C TYR A 48 -1.81 4.27 -17.14
N CYS A 49 -1.79 3.60 -15.98
CA CYS A 49 -2.54 4.04 -14.81
C CYS A 49 -1.96 5.36 -14.27
N ILE A 50 -2.83 6.34 -14.04
CA ILE A 50 -2.45 7.67 -13.56
C ILE A 50 -2.73 7.75 -12.06
N GLU A 51 -1.74 8.17 -11.30
CA GLU A 51 -1.94 8.51 -9.90
C GLU A 51 -2.62 9.88 -9.77
N ILE A 52 -3.62 9.95 -8.90
CA ILE A 52 -4.36 11.17 -8.59
C ILE A 52 -4.42 11.38 -7.08
N ASP A 53 -4.75 12.59 -6.66
CA ASP A 53 -4.94 12.91 -5.25
C ASP A 53 -6.13 12.18 -4.64
N LYS A 54 -6.02 11.86 -3.33
CA LYS A 54 -7.06 11.17 -2.55
C LYS A 54 -8.43 11.86 -2.68
N GLU A 55 -8.45 13.19 -2.52
CA GLU A 55 -9.67 13.98 -2.53
C GLU A 55 -10.41 13.88 -3.88
N ASP A 56 -9.67 13.90 -4.98
CA ASP A 56 -10.24 13.76 -6.32
C ASP A 56 -10.64 12.32 -6.65
N GLY A 57 -9.91 11.35 -6.09
CA GLY A 57 -10.27 9.94 -6.18
C GLY A 57 -11.58 9.63 -5.46
N LEU A 58 -11.73 10.08 -4.22
CA LEU A 58 -12.92 9.83 -3.40
C LEU A 58 -14.20 10.43 -4.01
N LYS A 59 -14.11 11.56 -4.73
CA LYS A 59 -15.26 12.18 -5.43
C LYS A 59 -15.81 11.33 -6.57
N GLN A 60 -15.05 10.38 -7.10
CA GLN A 60 -15.45 9.53 -8.23
C GLN A 60 -16.29 8.31 -7.79
N PHE A 61 -16.44 8.09 -6.50
CA PHE A 61 -17.15 6.94 -5.94
C PHE A 61 -18.42 7.34 -5.19
N ARG A 62 -19.35 6.39 -5.14
CA ARG A 62 -20.62 6.52 -4.40
C ARG A 62 -20.67 5.52 -3.24
N PRO A 63 -21.36 5.85 -2.13
CA PRO A 63 -21.58 4.88 -1.06
C PRO A 63 -22.18 3.57 -1.57
N GLY A 64 -21.65 2.44 -1.07
CA GLY A 64 -22.07 1.10 -1.48
C GLY A 64 -21.41 0.58 -2.78
N GLN A 65 -20.66 1.41 -3.50
CA GLN A 65 -19.98 0.98 -4.73
C GLN A 65 -18.93 -0.10 -4.43
N VAL A 66 -18.83 -1.08 -5.35
CA VAL A 66 -17.72 -2.05 -5.36
C VAL A 66 -16.47 -1.36 -5.87
N VAL A 67 -15.42 -1.40 -5.08
CA VAL A 67 -14.14 -0.70 -5.34
C VAL A 67 -12.99 -1.69 -5.21
N TYR A 68 -12.15 -1.76 -6.22
CA TYR A 68 -10.97 -2.63 -6.24
C TYR A 68 -9.80 -1.98 -5.52
N THR A 69 -9.12 -2.76 -4.66
CA THR A 69 -8.03 -2.26 -3.83
C THR A 69 -6.93 -3.28 -3.63
N VAL A 70 -5.70 -2.81 -3.53
CA VAL A 70 -4.59 -3.51 -2.86
C VAL A 70 -4.55 -2.96 -1.45
N LEU A 71 -4.70 -3.81 -0.42
CA LEU A 71 -4.89 -3.40 0.96
C LEU A 71 -3.94 -4.13 1.91
N ALA A 72 -2.98 -3.41 2.46
CA ALA A 72 -2.18 -3.86 3.60
C ALA A 72 -2.92 -3.55 4.91
N ARG A 73 -2.94 -4.52 5.84
CA ARG A 73 -3.64 -4.41 7.11
C ARG A 73 -2.83 -5.08 8.23
N ALA A 74 -2.62 -4.36 9.33
CA ALA A 74 -2.05 -4.86 10.57
C ALA A 74 -3.05 -4.66 11.72
N GLU A 75 -3.18 -5.65 12.61
CA GLU A 75 -4.09 -5.60 13.75
C GLU A 75 -3.49 -6.27 14.96
N SER A 76 -3.70 -5.69 16.14
CA SER A 76 -3.30 -6.29 17.42
C SER A 76 -4.18 -5.79 18.56
N ASN A 77 -4.31 -6.59 19.60
CA ASN A 77 -4.87 -6.21 20.89
C ASN A 77 -3.84 -6.40 22.04
N GLU A 78 -2.59 -6.62 21.69
CA GLU A 78 -1.52 -6.72 22.68
C GLU A 78 -1.11 -5.31 23.14
N PHE A 79 -1.33 -5.01 24.40
CA PHE A 79 -1.00 -3.70 24.98
C PHE A 79 0.43 -3.26 24.65
N ASN A 80 0.61 -2.00 24.29
CA ASN A 80 1.87 -1.39 23.83
C ASN A 80 2.45 -2.00 22.52
N ARG A 81 1.74 -2.87 21.82
CA ARG A 81 2.22 -3.39 20.55
C ARG A 81 2.12 -2.31 19.47
N LEU A 82 3.26 -1.95 18.89
CA LEU A 82 3.34 -1.18 17.65
C LEU A 82 3.00 -2.10 16.47
N ILE A 83 2.09 -1.66 15.62
CA ILE A 83 1.73 -2.29 14.36
C ILE A 83 1.92 -1.30 13.22
N SER A 84 2.32 -1.79 12.06
CA SER A 84 2.47 -0.96 10.84
C SER A 84 1.98 -1.73 9.62
N ALA A 85 1.33 -1.03 8.70
CA ALA A 85 0.90 -1.54 7.40
C ALA A 85 1.38 -0.60 6.30
N ALA A 86 1.91 -1.14 5.21
CA ALA A 86 2.50 -0.38 4.11
C ALA A 86 2.13 -0.96 2.75
N ILE A 87 1.96 -0.07 1.77
CA ILE A 87 1.96 -0.37 0.35
C ILE A 87 3.23 0.19 -0.26
N GLY A 88 4.05 -0.68 -0.84
CA GLY A 88 5.17 -0.29 -1.70
C GLY A 88 4.71 -0.16 -3.14
N VAL A 89 5.32 0.74 -3.89
CA VAL A 89 5.01 1.02 -5.29
C VAL A 89 6.30 1.03 -6.10
N ALA A 90 6.30 0.33 -7.23
CA ALA A 90 7.38 0.44 -8.22
C ALA A 90 6.78 0.59 -9.62
N LYS A 91 7.16 1.66 -10.31
CA LYS A 91 6.67 1.99 -11.65
C LYS A 91 7.80 1.90 -12.68
N PRO A 92 7.60 1.20 -13.81
CA PRO A 92 8.58 1.14 -14.89
C PRO A 92 8.66 2.46 -15.67
N ALA A 93 9.79 2.68 -16.36
CA ALA A 93 9.98 3.81 -17.27
C ALA A 93 9.02 3.73 -18.47
N ASP A 94 8.81 2.53 -19.00
CA ASP A 94 7.84 2.31 -20.06
C ASP A 94 6.42 2.26 -19.46
N LYS A 95 5.63 3.27 -19.74
CA LYS A 95 4.24 3.34 -19.26
C LYS A 95 3.33 2.24 -19.82
N GLY A 96 3.71 1.60 -20.90
CA GLY A 96 3.00 0.45 -21.48
C GLY A 96 3.27 -0.86 -20.73
N GLN A 97 4.32 -0.89 -19.90
CA GLN A 97 4.65 -2.00 -19.02
C GLN A 97 3.92 -1.84 -17.69
N TYR A 98 3.50 -2.96 -17.07
CA TYR A 98 2.96 -2.94 -15.73
C TYR A 98 4.05 -2.79 -14.67
N GLY A 99 3.71 -2.15 -13.56
CA GLY A 99 4.53 -2.08 -12.36
C GLY A 99 4.01 -2.99 -11.26
N TYR A 100 4.55 -2.81 -10.05
CA TYR A 100 4.15 -3.59 -8.89
C TYR A 100 3.70 -2.72 -7.72
N LEU A 101 2.77 -3.28 -6.96
CA LEU A 101 2.40 -2.88 -5.61
C LEU A 101 2.79 -4.03 -4.68
N SER A 102 3.30 -3.73 -3.49
CA SER A 102 3.55 -4.74 -2.46
C SER A 102 2.72 -4.42 -1.23
N GLU A 103 2.23 -5.45 -0.55
CA GLU A 103 1.58 -5.34 0.74
C GLU A 103 2.54 -5.84 1.81
N HIS A 104 2.77 -5.03 2.84
CA HIS A 104 3.61 -5.44 3.96
C HIS A 104 3.03 -4.97 5.27
N HIS A 105 3.19 -5.78 6.32
CA HIS A 105 2.81 -5.40 7.68
C HIS A 105 3.82 -5.95 8.69
N THR A 106 3.96 -5.25 9.80
CA THR A 106 4.92 -5.60 10.84
C THR A 106 4.36 -5.38 12.23
N PHE A 107 5.00 -6.03 13.20
CA PHE A 107 4.74 -5.90 14.63
C PHE A 107 6.03 -5.53 15.36
N GLY A 108 6.00 -4.46 16.15
CA GLY A 108 7.17 -3.99 16.90
C GLY A 108 8.27 -3.33 16.04
N VAL A 109 8.00 -3.06 14.77
CA VAL A 109 8.92 -2.43 13.84
C VAL A 109 8.44 -1.01 13.53
N LYS A 110 9.37 -0.05 13.46
CA LYS A 110 9.06 1.34 13.14
C LYS A 110 8.43 1.46 11.73
N PRO A 111 7.47 2.39 11.53
CA PRO A 111 6.76 2.54 10.26
C PRO A 111 7.68 2.85 9.07
N GLU A 112 8.75 3.61 9.29
CA GLU A 112 9.73 3.93 8.24
C GLU A 112 10.33 2.64 7.67
N LYS A 113 10.80 1.74 8.55
CA LYS A 113 11.37 0.46 8.12
C LYS A 113 10.34 -0.45 7.46
N THR A 114 9.10 -0.43 7.91
CA THR A 114 8.00 -1.19 7.28
C THR A 114 7.74 -0.68 5.86
N GLY A 115 7.75 0.65 5.68
CA GLY A 115 7.60 1.30 4.39
C GLY A 115 8.75 0.96 3.44
N ASP A 116 10.00 1.05 3.92
CA ASP A 116 11.19 0.72 3.13
C ASP A 116 11.16 -0.74 2.65
N ILE A 117 10.79 -1.69 3.51
CA ILE A 117 10.64 -3.10 3.13
C ILE A 117 9.56 -3.27 2.04
N ALA A 118 8.41 -2.60 2.19
CA ALA A 118 7.35 -2.68 1.19
C ALA A 118 7.81 -2.11 -0.16
N GLU A 119 8.52 -0.99 -0.15
CA GLU A 119 9.08 -0.34 -1.35
C GLU A 119 10.12 -1.24 -2.03
N ASP A 120 11.05 -1.81 -1.25
CA ASP A 120 12.06 -2.75 -1.75
C ASP A 120 11.41 -3.99 -2.40
N LEU A 121 10.38 -4.57 -1.78
CA LEU A 121 9.66 -5.72 -2.34
C LEU A 121 9.01 -5.39 -3.69
N ALA A 122 8.38 -4.23 -3.83
CA ALA A 122 7.79 -3.80 -5.10
C ALA A 122 8.88 -3.60 -6.17
N ALA A 123 10.00 -2.98 -5.80
CA ALA A 123 11.15 -2.75 -6.69
C ALA A 123 11.79 -4.07 -7.13
N GLU A 124 11.97 -5.04 -6.23
CA GLU A 124 12.52 -6.36 -6.52
C GLU A 124 11.64 -7.14 -7.51
N MET A 125 10.32 -7.16 -7.29
CA MET A 125 9.37 -7.80 -8.21
C MET A 125 9.44 -7.18 -9.61
N LEU A 126 9.54 -5.86 -9.69
CA LEU A 126 9.66 -5.16 -10.97
C LEU A 126 11.01 -5.42 -11.62
N ALA A 127 12.12 -5.37 -10.88
CA ALA A 127 13.45 -5.67 -11.37
C ALA A 127 13.53 -7.08 -11.97
N THR A 128 12.98 -8.07 -11.28
CA THR A 128 12.89 -9.45 -11.78
C THR A 128 12.14 -9.53 -13.11
N THR A 129 11.00 -8.85 -13.22
CA THR A 129 10.22 -8.80 -14.47
C THR A 129 10.98 -8.15 -15.62
N LEU A 130 11.78 -7.12 -15.33
CA LEU A 130 12.57 -6.39 -16.33
C LEU A 130 13.94 -7.04 -16.64
N GLY A 131 14.26 -8.17 -16.00
CA GLY A 131 15.56 -8.84 -16.14
C GLY A 131 16.73 -7.99 -15.62
N ILE A 132 16.51 -7.23 -14.56
CA ILE A 132 17.53 -6.48 -13.84
C ILE A 132 18.07 -7.37 -12.72
N GLU A 133 19.39 -7.53 -12.62
CA GLU A 133 20.00 -8.24 -11.49
C GLU A 133 19.71 -7.47 -10.20
N PHE A 134 19.18 -8.18 -9.22
CA PHE A 134 18.87 -7.65 -7.90
C PHE A 134 19.84 -8.26 -6.88
N ASP A 135 20.54 -7.41 -6.13
CA ASP A 135 21.36 -7.83 -5.00
C ASP A 135 20.58 -7.62 -3.70
N PRO A 136 20.09 -8.69 -3.04
CA PRO A 136 19.36 -8.59 -1.79
C PRO A 136 20.21 -8.06 -0.62
N ASP A 137 21.54 -8.19 -0.71
CA ASP A 137 22.49 -7.78 0.35
C ASP A 137 22.98 -6.34 0.17
N ALA A 138 22.70 -5.70 -0.96
CA ALA A 138 23.05 -4.29 -1.19
C ALA A 138 22.27 -3.38 -0.20
N ASN A 139 22.93 -2.31 0.27
CA ASN A 139 22.23 -1.33 1.10
C ASN A 139 21.16 -0.55 0.29
N TYR A 140 20.23 0.11 0.99
CA TYR A 140 19.07 0.79 0.36
C TYR A 140 19.48 1.82 -0.70
N ASP A 141 20.53 2.59 -0.46
CA ASP A 141 20.99 3.62 -1.39
C ASP A 141 21.62 2.99 -2.65
N GLU A 142 22.37 1.90 -2.50
CA GLU A 142 22.93 1.15 -3.64
C GLU A 142 21.82 0.51 -4.49
N LYS A 143 20.80 -0.08 -3.85
CA LYS A 143 19.62 -0.61 -4.56
C LYS A 143 18.91 0.47 -5.34
N ARG A 144 18.63 1.62 -4.70
CA ARG A 144 17.95 2.74 -5.33
C ARG A 144 18.72 3.31 -6.51
N ASP A 145 20.06 3.37 -6.42
CA ASP A 145 20.91 3.86 -7.50
C ASP A 145 21.03 2.84 -8.64
N LEU A 146 21.10 1.55 -8.36
CA LEU A 146 21.04 0.50 -9.37
C LEU A 146 19.75 0.55 -10.19
N PHE A 147 18.60 0.76 -9.56
CA PHE A 147 17.32 0.92 -10.24
C PHE A 147 17.26 2.17 -11.10
N LYS A 148 17.82 3.29 -10.63
CA LYS A 148 17.91 4.54 -11.40
C LYS A 148 18.92 4.46 -12.54
N MET A 149 20.08 3.83 -12.32
CA MET A 149 21.14 3.69 -13.34
C MET A 149 20.71 2.79 -14.51
N GLY A 150 19.83 1.81 -14.29
CA GLY A 150 19.28 0.98 -15.36
C GLY A 150 18.28 1.69 -16.27
N GLY A 151 17.79 2.89 -15.90
CA GLY A 151 16.83 3.68 -16.67
C GLY A 151 15.46 2.99 -16.88
N LYS A 152 15.24 1.82 -16.26
CA LYS A 152 14.07 0.98 -16.47
C LYS A 152 12.99 1.16 -15.39
N ILE A 153 13.37 1.64 -14.19
CA ILE A 153 12.45 1.96 -13.08
C ILE A 153 12.53 3.46 -12.83
N VAL A 154 11.37 4.14 -12.84
CA VAL A 154 11.31 5.60 -12.72
C VAL A 154 10.98 6.04 -11.32
N GLU A 155 10.12 5.29 -10.64
CA GLU A 155 9.57 5.71 -9.36
C GLU A 155 9.41 4.50 -8.43
N THR A 156 9.97 4.63 -7.23
CA THR A 156 9.65 3.79 -6.09
C THR A 156 9.20 4.67 -4.95
N LYS A 157 8.21 4.22 -4.20
CA LYS A 157 7.71 4.89 -2.99
C LYS A 157 6.92 3.93 -2.12
N ASN A 158 6.59 4.38 -0.92
CA ASN A 158 5.65 3.66 -0.05
C ASN A 158 4.60 4.60 0.56
N ILE A 159 3.51 3.98 1.00
CA ILE A 159 2.46 4.59 1.81
C ILE A 159 2.33 3.73 3.05
N THR A 160 2.58 4.31 4.22
CA THR A 160 2.66 3.57 5.48
C THR A 160 1.82 4.24 6.55
N GLU A 161 1.08 3.43 7.31
CA GLU A 161 0.41 3.85 8.55
C GLU A 161 0.82 2.95 9.70
N SER A 162 0.80 3.51 10.91
CA SER A 162 1.11 2.78 12.13
C SER A 162 0.20 3.15 13.29
N ALA A 163 0.02 2.22 14.22
CA ALA A 163 -0.69 2.42 15.45
C ALA A 163 -0.03 1.65 16.59
N THR A 164 -0.17 2.14 17.81
CA THR A 164 0.21 1.40 19.02
C THR A 164 -1.05 1.12 19.82
N VAL A 165 -1.23 -0.12 20.26
CA VAL A 165 -2.34 -0.50 21.15
C VAL A 165 -2.21 0.28 22.46
N ARG A 166 -3.23 1.10 22.80
CA ARG A 166 -3.15 2.10 23.86
C ARG A 166 -3.64 1.60 25.21
N GLU A 167 -4.57 0.65 25.19
CA GLU A 167 -5.24 0.15 26.39
C GLU A 167 -5.36 -1.37 26.35
N GLU A 168 -5.47 -2.00 27.52
CA GLU A 168 -5.82 -3.41 27.63
C GLU A 168 -7.23 -3.67 27.05
N ASN A 169 -7.38 -4.79 26.33
CA ASN A 169 -8.62 -5.17 25.66
C ASN A 169 -9.09 -4.21 24.53
N GLU A 170 -8.23 -3.33 24.06
CA GLU A 170 -8.45 -2.54 22.86
C GLU A 170 -7.76 -3.19 21.65
N TRP A 171 -8.45 -3.24 20.51
CA TRP A 171 -7.86 -3.55 19.22
C TRP A 171 -7.38 -2.27 18.55
N ALA A 172 -6.15 -2.30 18.06
CA ALA A 172 -5.66 -1.32 17.09
C ALA A 172 -5.64 -1.95 15.70
N CYS A 173 -5.97 -1.16 14.69
CA CYS A 173 -5.86 -1.52 13.28
C CYS A 173 -5.14 -0.39 12.54
N ALA A 174 -4.17 -0.74 11.70
CA ALA A 174 -3.51 0.17 10.76
C ALA A 174 -3.70 -0.37 9.33
N ILE A 175 -4.03 0.49 8.40
CA ILE A 175 -4.19 0.14 6.98
C ILE A 175 -3.42 1.10 6.08
N ALA A 176 -2.95 0.58 4.96
CA ALA A 176 -2.51 1.34 3.80
C ALA A 176 -3.11 0.69 2.54
N ALA A 177 -3.59 1.47 1.59
CA ALA A 177 -4.26 0.92 0.42
C ALA A 177 -4.02 1.73 -0.85
N ALA A 178 -3.97 1.01 -1.98
CA ALA A 178 -4.09 1.55 -3.32
C ALA A 178 -5.52 1.32 -3.81
N ILE A 179 -6.23 2.37 -4.19
CA ILE A 179 -7.62 2.34 -4.62
C ILE A 179 -7.70 2.60 -6.12
N PHE A 180 -8.30 1.66 -6.86
CA PHE A 180 -8.36 1.70 -8.32
C PHE A 180 -9.67 2.27 -8.83
N ILE A 181 -9.57 3.08 -9.91
CA ILE A 181 -10.69 3.61 -10.69
C ILE A 181 -10.59 3.01 -12.10
N ILE A 182 -11.66 2.33 -12.52
CA ILE A 182 -11.78 1.68 -13.83
C ILE A 182 -12.11 2.70 -14.92
#